data_0a78196e20044ec941d79d4601e1c952
#
_entry.id   0a78196e20044ec941d79d4601e1c952
#
_cell.length_a   1.000
_cell.length_b   1.000
_cell.length_c   1.000
_cell.angle_alpha   90.00
_cell.angle_beta   90.00
_cell.angle_gamma   90.00
#
_symmetry.space_group_name_H-M   'P 1'
#
loop_
_entity.id
_entity.type
_entity.pdbx_description
1 polymer ?
#
loop_
_entity_poly.entity_id
_entity_poly.type
_entity_poly.pdbx_seq_one_letter_code
_entity_poly.pdbx_strand_id
1 'polypeptide(L)'
;MPGMPGTDADDICIYDKTDNEKSGCVMQPLFYCRKYTGNTIHESGYGTILNDARYNDILYLKKEIIMSEYKEPVFDLIDKEKKRQREGLELIPSENYVSGDVLRAMGSILTNKYSEGYPSFTGLTEWDDEEIASKKLANHRYYGGQRNVDRIERLAIARACRLFHADHANVQPHSGAQANMSVYYAWCRPGDTILGMSLPAGGHLTHGAKVTLDAHIWKFVTYGVTEQGDIDYDELERLALEHLPNLILIGYSAYMKIPDFERIARIRDEVSSKAGHEVLLMADMAHVAGLIAGGVHPNPFDYGFNVVTTTTHKTLRGPRGGLILSKGRVASPLSKPDHTLKNIPVLIDRAVFPGVQGGPLDHVIAAKAVAFGEALQPSFRTYAQNIVDNARVLAEDLKEKGFILQGNGTANHLILIDIMSSYGIDGKFYERALDKVGLTMNANVLPSDKSDAFRPSGIRLGTPAVTTRGFGVEEMHMIAGWMKDVALICQKAGDEDHLSDYSDDLKAIRRKVKALALRFPIPGIE
;
A
#
# COMPACT_ATOMS: atom_id res chain seq x y z
N MET A 1 21.64 3.59 50.44
CA MET A 1 21.99 4.94 50.01
C MET A 1 23.47 5.10 50.07
N PRO A 2 24.11 5.36 48.96
CA PRO A 2 24.90 6.56 48.74
C PRO A 2 24.71 7.14 47.32
N GLY A 3 24.61 8.44 47.24
CA GLY A 3 25.25 9.44 46.42
C GLY A 3 25.19 9.28 44.89
N MET A 4 24.24 9.94 44.22
CA MET A 4 24.38 10.30 42.79
C MET A 4 25.20 11.60 42.68
N PRO A 5 26.07 11.74 41.66
CA PRO A 5 26.78 12.99 41.39
C PRO A 5 25.84 14.01 40.78
N GLY A 6 26.04 15.28 41.16
CA GLY A 6 25.22 16.41 40.75
C GLY A 6 25.20 16.66 39.26
N THR A 7 24.02 16.87 38.76
CA THR A 7 23.78 17.57 37.49
C THR A 7 23.69 19.05 37.79
N ASP A 8 24.50 19.84 37.11
CA ASP A 8 24.47 21.30 37.17
C ASP A 8 23.05 21.80 36.83
N ALA A 9 22.49 22.46 37.86
CA ALA A 9 21.17 23.07 37.78
C ALA A 9 21.29 24.51 37.27
N ASP A 10 21.46 24.66 35.98
CA ASP A 10 21.36 25.97 35.32
C ASP A 10 20.50 25.82 34.07
N ASP A 11 19.21 26.01 34.25
CA ASP A 11 18.18 26.42 33.28
C ASP A 11 16.78 25.90 33.66
N ILE A 12 16.40 26.18 34.93
CA ILE A 12 14.99 25.95 35.31
C ILE A 12 14.35 27.32 35.58
N CYS A 13 13.44 27.73 34.70
CA CYS A 13 12.50 28.80 35.04
C CYS A 13 11.50 28.27 36.07
N ILE A 14 11.66 28.68 37.33
CA ILE A 14 10.74 28.35 38.42
C ILE A 14 9.53 29.27 38.32
N TYR A 15 8.35 28.66 38.18
CA TYR A 15 7.06 29.33 38.35
C TYR A 15 6.78 29.47 39.84
N ASP A 16 6.82 30.68 40.38
CA ASP A 16 6.34 30.93 41.74
C ASP A 16 4.84 31.29 41.68
N LYS A 17 4.01 30.35 42.11
CA LYS A 17 2.61 30.57 42.40
C LYS A 17 2.47 31.09 43.81
N THR A 18 2.53 32.40 44.00
CA THR A 18 2.01 32.96 45.24
C THR A 18 0.50 33.09 45.17
N ASP A 19 -0.17 32.37 46.05
CA ASP A 19 -1.60 32.50 46.33
C ASP A 19 -1.98 33.96 46.61
N ASN A 20 -2.88 34.49 45.84
CA ASN A 20 -3.77 35.58 46.29
C ASN A 20 -5.11 35.53 45.54
N GLU A 21 -6.02 34.75 46.08
CA GLU A 21 -7.44 34.98 45.92
C GLU A 21 -7.85 36.19 46.75
N LYS A 22 -7.91 37.36 46.17
CA LYS A 22 -8.80 38.51 46.54
C LYS A 22 -8.25 39.81 45.92
N SER A 23 -8.59 40.08 44.71
CA SER A 23 -8.85 41.43 44.17
C SER A 23 -8.74 41.37 42.63
N GLY A 24 -9.71 41.87 41.94
CA GLY A 24 -9.82 41.87 40.46
C GLY A 24 -8.81 42.85 39.83
N CYS A 25 -7.55 42.49 39.83
CA CYS A 25 -6.51 43.19 39.08
C CYS A 25 -5.84 42.20 38.15
N VAL A 26 -5.94 42.44 36.84
CA VAL A 26 -5.24 41.67 35.81
C VAL A 26 -3.73 41.92 35.96
N MET A 27 -2.99 40.99 36.58
CA MET A 27 -1.53 41.04 36.64
C MET A 27 -0.95 40.53 35.32
N GLN A 28 -0.20 41.36 34.63
CA GLN A 28 0.66 40.95 33.54
C GLN A 28 1.91 40.21 34.09
N PRO A 29 2.35 39.12 33.47
CA PRO A 29 3.53 38.41 33.92
C PRO A 29 4.79 39.23 33.66
N LEU A 30 5.62 39.41 34.70
CA LEU A 30 6.93 40.01 34.63
C LEU A 30 7.97 38.93 34.31
N PHE A 31 8.70 39.10 33.25
CA PHE A 31 9.79 38.20 32.87
C PHE A 31 11.15 38.84 33.23
N TYR A 32 12.01 38.06 33.86
CA TYR A 32 13.42 38.42 34.09
C TYR A 32 14.27 37.96 32.92
N CYS A 33 14.99 38.87 32.29
CA CYS A 33 15.94 38.55 31.22
C CYS A 33 17.37 38.66 31.77
N ARG A 34 18.09 37.54 31.86
CA ARG A 34 19.54 37.54 32.18
C ARG A 34 20.34 37.52 30.87
N LYS A 35 21.23 38.48 30.72
CA LYS A 35 22.18 38.52 29.60
C LYS A 35 23.53 37.98 30.09
N TYR A 36 24.04 36.96 29.42
CA TYR A 36 25.40 36.47 29.63
C TYR A 36 26.35 37.21 28.68
N THR A 37 27.36 37.89 29.21
CA THR A 37 28.50 38.39 28.43
C THR A 37 29.77 38.13 29.25
N GLY A 38 30.47 37.03 28.92
CA GLY A 38 31.71 36.68 29.67
C GLY A 38 31.47 36.33 31.14
N ASN A 39 32.52 36.14 31.90
CA ASN A 39 32.51 35.66 33.29
C ASN A 39 31.90 36.63 34.34
N THR A 40 30.99 37.53 33.96
CA THR A 40 30.37 38.47 34.91
C THR A 40 28.86 38.56 34.68
N ILE A 41 28.08 38.43 35.76
CA ILE A 41 26.63 38.58 35.74
C ILE A 41 26.29 40.05 35.98
N HIS A 42 25.64 40.71 35.02
CA HIS A 42 25.06 42.02 35.24
C HIS A 42 23.53 41.92 35.31
N GLU A 43 22.96 42.34 36.45
CA GLU A 43 21.51 42.51 36.56
C GLU A 43 21.13 43.86 35.93
N SER A 44 20.42 43.82 34.84
CA SER A 44 19.82 45.03 34.23
C SER A 44 18.32 45.05 34.51
N GLY A 45 17.84 46.17 35.00
CA GLY A 45 16.50 46.37 35.54
C GLY A 45 15.34 46.11 34.58
N TYR A 46 14.14 46.22 35.10
CA TYR A 46 12.85 45.99 34.48
C TYR A 46 12.69 46.70 33.13
N GLY A 47 12.52 45.93 32.07
CA GLY A 47 12.15 46.43 30.76
C GLY A 47 10.73 46.02 30.41
N THR A 48 9.88 46.98 30.06
CA THR A 48 8.53 46.74 29.53
C THR A 48 8.66 46.10 28.15
N ILE A 49 8.12 44.91 27.96
CA ILE A 49 8.12 44.26 26.65
C ILE A 49 7.10 44.95 25.76
N LEU A 50 7.60 45.70 24.78
CA LEU A 50 6.81 46.26 23.70
C LEU A 50 6.77 45.26 22.53
N ASN A 51 5.56 44.87 22.15
CA ASN A 51 5.13 44.13 20.96
C ASN A 51 5.24 42.59 20.97
N ASP A 52 4.07 41.95 20.92
CA ASP A 52 3.83 40.52 20.71
C ASP A 52 4.58 39.88 19.54
N ALA A 53 4.86 40.65 18.47
CA ALA A 53 5.61 40.17 17.30
C ALA A 53 7.06 39.78 17.64
N ARG A 54 7.78 40.57 18.45
CA ARG A 54 9.17 40.29 18.80
C ARG A 54 9.31 39.12 19.79
N TYR A 55 8.31 38.90 20.62
CA TYR A 55 8.31 37.76 21.56
C TYR A 55 8.13 36.42 20.80
N ASN A 56 7.24 36.43 19.82
CA ASN A 56 7.03 35.26 18.97
C ASN A 56 8.25 34.97 18.09
N ASP A 57 8.93 36.00 17.57
CA ASP A 57 10.17 35.85 16.80
C ASP A 57 11.31 35.29 17.65
N ILE A 58 11.45 35.72 18.91
CA ILE A 58 12.47 35.21 19.84
C ILE A 58 12.16 33.76 20.26
N LEU A 59 10.89 33.40 20.46
CA LEU A 59 10.49 32.03 20.73
C LEU A 59 10.69 31.11 19.53
N TYR A 60 10.44 31.63 18.31
CA TYR A 60 10.67 30.92 17.06
C TYR A 60 12.17 30.68 16.85
N LEU A 61 12.99 31.73 17.00
CA LEU A 61 14.45 31.64 16.90
C LEU A 61 15.08 30.75 17.99
N LYS A 62 14.58 30.78 19.24
CA LYS A 62 15.03 29.83 20.29
C LYS A 62 14.63 28.39 19.98
N LYS A 63 13.43 28.15 19.43
CA LYS A 63 13.00 26.82 18.98
C LYS A 63 13.85 26.33 17.80
N GLU A 64 14.15 27.19 16.84
CA GLU A 64 15.03 26.82 15.71
C GLU A 64 16.46 26.53 16.17
N ILE A 65 17.01 27.30 17.12
CA ILE A 65 18.35 27.09 17.66
C ILE A 65 18.43 25.80 18.47
N ILE A 66 17.43 25.49 19.32
CA ILE A 66 17.39 24.25 20.10
C ILE A 66 17.18 23.04 19.19
N MET A 67 16.38 23.16 18.12
CA MET A 67 16.15 22.09 17.15
C MET A 67 17.30 21.93 16.16
N SER A 68 18.14 22.97 15.94
CA SER A 68 19.27 22.89 15.00
C SER A 68 20.45 22.06 15.50
N GLU A 69 20.54 21.76 16.81
CA GLU A 69 21.59 20.90 17.39
C GLU A 69 21.17 19.42 17.41
N TYR A 70 19.85 19.11 17.35
CA TYR A 70 19.39 17.73 17.33
C TYR A 70 19.29 17.22 15.88
N LYS A 71 20.23 16.34 15.52
CA LYS A 71 20.22 15.63 14.25
C LYS A 71 19.48 14.31 14.42
N GLU A 72 18.26 14.22 13.82
CA GLU A 72 17.46 12.99 13.85
C GLU A 72 18.09 11.90 12.95
N PRO A 73 18.57 10.78 13.52
CA PRO A 73 19.28 9.76 12.76
C PRO A 73 18.44 9.10 11.66
N VAL A 74 17.11 9.14 11.77
CA VAL A 74 16.20 8.52 10.79
C VAL A 74 16.36 9.13 9.41
N PHE A 75 16.67 10.43 9.30
CA PHE A 75 16.86 11.08 8.01
C PHE A 75 18.12 10.58 7.28
N ASP A 76 19.20 10.28 8.01
CA ASP A 76 20.40 9.65 7.43
C ASP A 76 20.08 8.25 6.85
N LEU A 77 19.16 7.51 7.48
CA LEU A 77 18.70 6.20 6.97
C LEU A 77 17.79 6.35 5.76
N ILE A 78 16.91 7.36 5.77
CA ILE A 78 16.07 7.69 4.60
C ILE A 78 16.94 8.06 3.40
N ASP A 79 17.99 8.86 3.59
CA ASP A 79 18.92 9.21 2.51
C ASP A 79 19.70 8.00 1.98
N LYS A 80 20.07 7.06 2.85
CA LYS A 80 20.69 5.78 2.43
C LYS A 80 19.71 4.95 1.61
N GLU A 81 18.44 4.85 2.02
CA GLU A 81 17.41 4.14 1.27
C GLU A 81 17.11 4.82 -0.08
N LYS A 82 17.02 6.14 -0.10
CA LYS A 82 16.92 6.92 -1.35
C LYS A 82 18.06 6.59 -2.30
N LYS A 83 19.30 6.52 -1.79
CA LYS A 83 20.47 6.12 -2.59
C LYS A 83 20.36 4.68 -3.09
N ARG A 84 19.91 3.74 -2.24
CA ARG A 84 19.71 2.32 -2.63
C ARG A 84 18.73 2.23 -3.81
N GLN A 85 17.58 2.89 -3.71
CA GLN A 85 16.57 2.88 -4.75
C GLN A 85 17.06 3.52 -6.07
N ARG A 86 17.82 4.62 -6.00
CA ARG A 86 18.41 5.25 -7.19
C ARG A 86 19.41 4.36 -7.90
N GLU A 87 20.23 3.64 -7.16
CA GLU A 87 21.34 2.84 -7.66
C GLU A 87 20.98 1.39 -7.99
N GLY A 88 19.76 0.93 -7.66
CA GLY A 88 19.24 -0.41 -7.91
C GLY A 88 18.03 -0.42 -8.83
N LEU A 89 17.57 -1.63 -9.16
CA LEU A 89 16.34 -1.88 -9.91
C LEU A 89 15.36 -2.64 -9.04
N GLU A 90 14.22 -2.02 -8.78
CA GLU A 90 13.14 -2.60 -8.01
C GLU A 90 12.25 -3.44 -8.92
N LEU A 91 12.23 -4.74 -8.70
CA LEU A 91 11.48 -5.72 -9.48
C LEU A 91 10.48 -6.51 -8.61
N ILE A 92 10.30 -6.15 -7.34
CA ILE A 92 9.20 -6.71 -6.53
C ILE A 92 7.88 -6.23 -7.14
N PRO A 93 6.97 -7.14 -7.59
CA PRO A 93 5.79 -6.76 -8.36
C PRO A 93 4.74 -5.96 -7.56
N SER A 94 4.90 -5.90 -6.24
CA SER A 94 4.06 -5.11 -5.32
C SER A 94 4.66 -3.77 -4.94
N GLU A 95 5.81 -3.38 -5.49
CA GLU A 95 6.46 -2.10 -5.26
C GLU A 95 6.37 -1.18 -6.47
N ASN A 96 6.41 0.13 -6.20
CA ASN A 96 6.35 1.16 -7.23
C ASN A 96 6.86 2.49 -6.68
N TYR A 97 7.06 3.47 -7.56
CA TYR A 97 7.46 4.83 -7.22
C TYR A 97 6.28 5.78 -7.40
N VAL A 98 5.96 6.52 -6.36
CA VAL A 98 4.90 7.53 -6.37
C VAL A 98 5.41 8.86 -6.92
N SER A 99 4.50 9.73 -7.37
CA SER A 99 4.83 11.09 -7.81
C SER A 99 5.25 12.00 -6.64
N GLY A 100 5.91 13.11 -6.95
CA GLY A 100 6.24 14.16 -5.98
C GLY A 100 4.98 14.76 -5.32
N ASP A 101 3.86 14.86 -6.05
CA ASP A 101 2.62 15.36 -5.50
C ASP A 101 1.97 14.40 -4.50
N VAL A 102 2.08 13.09 -4.72
CA VAL A 102 1.67 12.07 -3.73
C VAL A 102 2.51 12.20 -2.46
N LEU A 103 3.84 12.34 -2.57
CA LEU A 103 4.72 12.54 -1.40
C LEU A 103 4.41 13.86 -0.67
N ARG A 104 4.13 14.94 -1.41
CA ARG A 104 3.73 16.24 -0.83
C ARG A 104 2.43 16.13 -0.03
N ALA A 105 1.45 15.38 -0.53
CA ALA A 105 0.20 15.13 0.18
C ALA A 105 0.43 14.27 1.45
N MET A 106 1.27 13.25 1.36
CA MET A 106 1.64 12.38 2.49
C MET A 106 2.34 13.14 3.62
N GLY A 107 3.20 14.11 3.32
CA GLY A 107 3.90 14.96 4.29
C GLY A 107 3.13 16.21 4.71
N SER A 108 1.82 16.30 4.46
CA SER A 108 1.02 17.48 4.74
C SER A 108 0.55 17.59 6.19
N ILE A 109 0.09 18.80 6.56
CA ILE A 109 -0.50 19.10 7.88
C ILE A 109 -1.76 18.29 8.20
N LEU A 110 -2.32 17.55 7.23
CA LEU A 110 -3.48 16.70 7.44
C LEU A 110 -3.20 15.56 8.44
N THR A 111 -1.93 15.24 8.70
CA THR A 111 -1.54 14.32 9.78
C THR A 111 -2.00 14.80 11.17
N ASN A 112 -2.25 16.10 11.35
CA ASN A 112 -2.69 16.69 12.63
C ASN A 112 -4.21 16.58 12.85
N LYS A 113 -4.97 16.10 11.84
CA LYS A 113 -6.44 16.14 11.88
C LYS A 113 -7.03 14.82 12.38
N TYR A 114 -8.15 14.95 13.10
CA TYR A 114 -8.96 13.83 13.57
C TYR A 114 -10.36 13.91 12.92
N SER A 115 -10.75 12.89 12.13
CA SER A 115 -11.92 12.99 11.26
C SER A 115 -12.79 11.72 11.23
N GLU A 116 -13.06 11.11 12.40
CA GLU A 116 -13.96 9.95 12.52
C GLU A 116 -15.35 10.23 11.93
N GLY A 117 -15.89 9.25 11.24
CA GLY A 117 -17.11 9.34 10.47
C GLY A 117 -16.86 9.58 8.97
N TYR A 118 -17.87 10.11 8.29
CA TYR A 118 -17.85 10.25 6.82
C TYR A 118 -18.34 11.62 6.36
N PRO A 119 -17.90 12.09 5.17
CA PRO A 119 -18.52 13.23 4.50
C PRO A 119 -19.92 12.87 4.00
N SER A 120 -20.70 13.86 3.59
CA SER A 120 -21.90 13.61 2.81
C SER A 120 -21.54 13.03 1.43
N PHE A 121 -22.27 12.05 0.96
CA PHE A 121 -22.10 11.43 -0.36
C PHE A 121 -22.92 12.10 -1.47
N THR A 122 -23.63 13.20 -1.16
CA THR A 122 -24.40 13.96 -2.16
C THR A 122 -23.49 14.51 -3.26
N GLY A 123 -23.88 14.33 -4.52
CA GLY A 123 -23.21 14.88 -5.69
C GLY A 123 -21.96 14.12 -6.15
N LEU A 124 -21.66 12.93 -5.64
CA LEU A 124 -20.48 12.16 -6.03
C LEU A 124 -20.50 11.75 -7.51
N THR A 125 -21.68 11.53 -8.08
CA THR A 125 -21.86 11.13 -9.48
C THR A 125 -22.28 12.28 -10.39
N GLU A 126 -22.65 13.43 -9.83
CA GLU A 126 -23.22 14.57 -10.54
C GLU A 126 -22.21 15.70 -10.75
N TRP A 127 -21.22 15.82 -9.85
CA TRP A 127 -20.30 16.94 -9.80
C TRP A 127 -18.91 16.57 -10.29
N ASP A 128 -18.27 17.54 -10.97
CA ASP A 128 -16.87 17.45 -11.31
C ASP A 128 -15.96 17.73 -10.08
N ASP A 129 -14.66 17.67 -10.31
CA ASP A 129 -13.66 17.84 -9.24
C ASP A 129 -13.68 19.26 -8.63
N GLU A 130 -13.93 20.30 -9.45
CA GLU A 130 -13.95 21.69 -8.98
C GLU A 130 -15.20 21.94 -8.15
N GLU A 131 -16.34 21.43 -8.58
CA GLU A 131 -17.58 21.50 -7.83
C GLU A 131 -17.47 20.78 -6.50
N ILE A 132 -16.93 19.55 -6.47
CA ILE A 132 -16.68 18.80 -5.22
C ILE A 132 -15.76 19.60 -4.28
N ALA A 133 -14.68 20.19 -4.80
CA ALA A 133 -13.73 20.97 -4.04
C ALA A 133 -14.31 22.29 -3.50
N SER A 134 -15.37 22.84 -4.10
CA SER A 134 -15.99 24.11 -3.72
C SER A 134 -17.18 23.98 -2.75
N LYS A 135 -18.00 22.93 -2.89
CA LYS A 135 -19.28 22.76 -2.16
C LYS A 135 -19.10 22.62 -0.65
N LYS A 136 -19.96 23.28 0.07
CA LYS A 136 -20.12 23.13 1.54
C LYS A 136 -21.35 22.27 1.79
N LEU A 137 -21.15 21.13 2.40
CA LEU A 137 -22.24 20.20 2.75
C LEU A 137 -22.17 19.83 4.23
N ALA A 138 -23.31 19.40 4.77
CA ALA A 138 -23.35 18.72 6.05
C ALA A 138 -22.53 17.40 5.95
N ASN A 139 -22.07 16.92 7.08
CA ASN A 139 -21.34 15.65 7.18
C ASN A 139 -21.85 14.83 8.38
N HIS A 140 -21.32 13.62 8.48
CA HIS A 140 -21.58 12.65 9.53
C HIS A 140 -20.31 12.38 10.35
N ARG A 141 -19.55 13.45 10.65
CA ARG A 141 -18.32 13.38 11.45
C ARG A 141 -18.64 13.56 12.94
N TYR A 142 -17.81 12.97 13.78
CA TYR A 142 -17.91 13.12 15.21
C TYR A 142 -17.27 14.40 15.75
N TYR A 143 -16.39 15.04 14.95
CA TYR A 143 -15.62 16.22 15.33
C TYR A 143 -15.90 17.41 14.40
N GLY A 144 -15.67 18.62 14.92
CA GLY A 144 -15.74 19.85 14.12
C GLY A 144 -14.52 20.08 13.23
N GLY A 145 -14.56 21.16 12.44
CA GLY A 145 -13.43 21.57 11.61
C GLY A 145 -13.19 20.73 10.35
N GLN A 146 -14.20 20.04 9.84
CA GLN A 146 -14.07 19.02 8.78
C GLN A 146 -14.19 19.56 7.36
N ARG A 147 -14.48 20.83 7.20
CA ARG A 147 -14.85 21.44 5.91
C ARG A 147 -13.92 21.08 4.73
N ASN A 148 -12.60 21.06 4.96
CA ASN A 148 -11.63 20.76 3.90
C ASN A 148 -11.39 19.27 3.77
N VAL A 149 -11.35 18.55 4.89
CA VAL A 149 -11.20 17.08 4.93
C VAL A 149 -12.35 16.40 4.20
N ASP A 150 -13.60 16.86 4.43
CA ASP A 150 -14.78 16.32 3.73
C ASP A 150 -14.67 16.45 2.21
N ARG A 151 -14.14 17.57 1.72
CA ARG A 151 -13.94 17.79 0.28
C ARG A 151 -12.85 16.90 -0.28
N ILE A 152 -11.74 16.75 0.45
CA ILE A 152 -10.63 15.87 0.07
C ILE A 152 -11.10 14.43 -0.01
N GLU A 153 -11.83 13.95 0.99
CA GLU A 153 -12.31 12.56 1.00
C GLU A 153 -13.36 12.33 -0.09
N ARG A 154 -14.30 13.27 -0.30
CA ARG A 154 -15.26 13.20 -1.40
C ARG A 154 -14.59 13.17 -2.77
N LEU A 155 -13.53 13.96 -2.96
CA LEU A 155 -12.75 13.96 -4.18
C LEU A 155 -12.07 12.61 -4.42
N ALA A 156 -11.50 12.00 -3.37
CA ALA A 156 -10.92 10.67 -3.44
C ALA A 156 -11.96 9.61 -3.80
N ILE A 157 -13.13 9.64 -3.15
CA ILE A 157 -14.25 8.71 -3.41
C ILE A 157 -14.74 8.85 -4.86
N ALA A 158 -15.03 10.08 -5.31
CA ALA A 158 -15.56 10.33 -6.65
C ALA A 158 -14.57 9.88 -7.75
N ARG A 159 -13.28 10.17 -7.58
CA ARG A 159 -12.23 9.73 -8.51
C ARG A 159 -12.09 8.21 -8.54
N ALA A 160 -12.14 7.56 -7.37
CA ALA A 160 -12.12 6.09 -7.29
C ALA A 160 -13.33 5.47 -7.98
N CYS A 161 -14.54 5.99 -7.76
CA CYS A 161 -15.75 5.52 -8.44
C CYS A 161 -15.65 5.66 -9.96
N ARG A 162 -15.17 6.81 -10.46
CA ARG A 162 -14.97 7.03 -11.90
C ARG A 162 -13.93 6.09 -12.49
N LEU A 163 -12.82 5.88 -11.77
CA LEU A 163 -11.69 5.09 -12.24
C LEU A 163 -12.03 3.60 -12.40
N PHE A 164 -12.88 3.08 -11.53
CA PHE A 164 -13.22 1.65 -11.48
C PHE A 164 -14.68 1.34 -11.82
N HIS A 165 -15.46 2.34 -12.25
CA HIS A 165 -16.89 2.21 -12.55
C HIS A 165 -17.69 1.66 -11.35
N ALA A 166 -17.34 2.05 -10.12
CA ALA A 166 -18.03 1.65 -8.91
C ALA A 166 -19.19 2.62 -8.57
N ASP A 167 -20.19 2.15 -7.83
CA ASP A 167 -21.26 3.00 -7.34
C ASP A 167 -20.83 3.74 -6.06
N HIS A 168 -19.94 3.11 -5.26
CA HIS A 168 -19.38 3.68 -4.05
C HIS A 168 -17.94 3.22 -3.81
N ALA A 169 -17.18 4.05 -3.09
CA ALA A 169 -15.83 3.74 -2.66
C ALA A 169 -15.63 4.15 -1.20
N ASN A 170 -15.06 3.25 -0.39
CA ASN A 170 -14.53 3.60 0.92
C ASN A 170 -13.00 3.74 0.82
N VAL A 171 -12.50 4.96 1.03
CA VAL A 171 -11.07 5.33 0.90
C VAL A 171 -10.32 5.32 2.24
N GLN A 172 -11.01 5.00 3.34
CA GLN A 172 -10.43 5.03 4.68
C GLN A 172 -9.57 3.80 5.07
N PRO A 173 -9.70 2.59 4.48
CA PRO A 173 -8.86 1.45 4.89
C PRO A 173 -7.37 1.78 4.87
N HIS A 174 -6.67 1.46 5.98
CA HIS A 174 -5.24 1.74 6.14
C HIS A 174 -4.37 0.79 5.31
N SER A 175 -4.87 -0.40 5.00
CA SER A 175 -4.17 -1.41 4.21
C SER A 175 -5.14 -2.31 3.44
N GLY A 176 -4.64 -3.09 2.47
CA GLY A 176 -5.42 -4.10 1.79
C GLY A 176 -5.95 -5.18 2.73
N ALA A 177 -5.17 -5.58 3.73
CA ALA A 177 -5.61 -6.56 4.74
C ALA A 177 -6.83 -6.05 5.54
N GLN A 178 -6.80 -4.78 5.98
CA GLN A 178 -7.96 -4.19 6.67
C GLN A 178 -9.16 -3.97 5.74
N ALA A 179 -8.92 -3.70 4.46
CA ALA A 179 -10.00 -3.63 3.46
C ALA A 179 -10.71 -4.99 3.33
N ASN A 180 -9.95 -6.09 3.21
CA ASN A 180 -10.51 -7.44 3.15
C ASN A 180 -11.26 -7.80 4.43
N MET A 181 -10.65 -7.58 5.60
CA MET A 181 -11.28 -7.82 6.90
C MET A 181 -12.59 -7.02 7.05
N SER A 182 -12.62 -5.77 6.60
CA SER A 182 -13.82 -4.93 6.67
C SER A 182 -14.96 -5.49 5.82
N VAL A 183 -14.66 -6.04 4.63
CA VAL A 183 -15.67 -6.71 3.78
C VAL A 183 -16.17 -7.99 4.44
N TYR A 184 -15.28 -8.82 5.00
CA TYR A 184 -15.69 -10.03 5.73
C TYR A 184 -16.59 -9.67 6.91
N TYR A 185 -16.19 -8.67 7.71
CA TYR A 185 -16.98 -8.21 8.85
C TYR A 185 -18.32 -7.57 8.45
N ALA A 186 -18.38 -6.91 7.28
CA ALA A 186 -19.61 -6.32 6.76
C ALA A 186 -20.64 -7.37 6.35
N TRP A 187 -20.19 -8.52 5.84
CA TRP A 187 -21.05 -9.51 5.21
C TRP A 187 -21.20 -10.80 6.01
N CYS A 188 -20.09 -11.33 6.53
CA CYS A 188 -20.04 -12.64 7.19
C CYS A 188 -20.17 -12.51 8.71
N ARG A 189 -20.91 -13.44 9.32
CA ARG A 189 -20.92 -13.63 10.77
C ARG A 189 -19.72 -14.50 11.18
N PRO A 190 -19.25 -14.41 12.44
CA PRO A 190 -18.24 -15.34 12.94
C PRO A 190 -18.63 -16.81 12.70
N GLY A 191 -17.74 -17.59 12.10
CA GLY A 191 -17.96 -18.98 11.72
C GLY A 191 -18.55 -19.22 10.32
N ASP A 192 -19.01 -18.17 9.63
CA ASP A 192 -19.45 -18.27 8.23
C ASP A 192 -18.30 -18.70 7.32
N THR A 193 -18.65 -19.35 6.22
CA THR A 193 -17.67 -19.89 5.27
C THR A 193 -17.31 -18.89 4.19
N ILE A 194 -16.00 -18.71 3.95
CA ILE A 194 -15.40 -17.92 2.88
C ILE A 194 -14.60 -18.87 1.99
N LEU A 195 -14.84 -18.83 0.68
CA LEU A 195 -14.06 -19.59 -0.31
C LEU A 195 -13.04 -18.66 -0.97
N GLY A 196 -11.74 -18.99 -0.90
CA GLY A 196 -10.66 -18.17 -1.43
C GLY A 196 -9.51 -18.99 -2.02
N MET A 197 -8.57 -18.31 -2.73
CA MET A 197 -7.39 -18.98 -3.28
C MET A 197 -6.39 -19.30 -2.17
N SER A 198 -5.86 -20.53 -2.15
CA SER A 198 -4.86 -20.97 -1.18
C SER A 198 -3.53 -20.20 -1.34
N LEU A 199 -2.80 -20.03 -0.24
CA LEU A 199 -1.50 -19.32 -0.24
C LEU A 199 -0.48 -19.99 -1.20
N PRO A 200 -0.30 -21.32 -1.23
CA PRO A 200 0.60 -21.97 -2.19
C PRO A 200 0.17 -21.77 -3.66
N ALA A 201 -1.12 -21.66 -3.93
CA ALA A 201 -1.64 -21.39 -5.27
C ALA A 201 -1.45 -19.92 -5.73
N GLY A 202 -0.93 -19.08 -4.86
CA GLY A 202 -0.69 -17.65 -5.13
C GLY A 202 -1.68 -16.69 -4.45
N GLY A 203 -2.56 -17.17 -3.58
CA GLY A 203 -3.47 -16.33 -2.79
C GLY A 203 -2.73 -15.38 -1.84
N HIS A 204 -3.46 -14.44 -1.27
CA HIS A 204 -2.92 -13.54 -0.24
C HIS A 204 -3.11 -14.16 1.16
N LEU A 205 -2.32 -13.73 2.15
CA LEU A 205 -2.45 -14.19 3.55
C LEU A 205 -3.89 -14.05 4.08
N THR A 206 -4.57 -12.95 3.77
CA THR A 206 -5.96 -12.70 4.19
C THR A 206 -7.01 -13.53 3.44
N HIS A 207 -6.60 -14.41 2.52
CA HIS A 207 -7.50 -15.34 1.82
C HIS A 207 -7.62 -16.69 2.52
N GLY A 208 -7.30 -16.74 3.83
CA GLY A 208 -7.49 -17.92 4.66
C GLY A 208 -6.22 -18.59 5.19
N ALA A 209 -5.07 -17.89 5.17
CA ALA A 209 -3.87 -18.42 5.83
C ALA A 209 -4.10 -18.52 7.34
N LYS A 210 -3.86 -19.71 7.91
CA LYS A 210 -4.16 -20.05 9.31
C LYS A 210 -3.53 -19.13 10.37
N VAL A 211 -2.50 -18.38 9.99
CA VAL A 211 -1.79 -17.43 10.88
C VAL A 211 -2.46 -16.06 10.97
N THR A 212 -3.49 -15.79 10.16
CA THR A 212 -4.19 -14.51 10.16
C THR A 212 -5.37 -14.48 11.11
N LEU A 213 -5.72 -13.30 11.62
CA LEU A 213 -6.90 -13.10 12.45
C LEU A 213 -8.18 -13.54 11.74
N ASP A 214 -8.26 -13.31 10.43
CA ASP A 214 -9.41 -13.65 9.61
C ASP A 214 -9.74 -15.15 9.71
N ALA A 215 -8.72 -16.02 9.67
CA ALA A 215 -8.88 -17.47 9.77
C ALA A 215 -9.26 -17.96 11.18
N HIS A 216 -9.15 -17.12 12.20
CA HIS A 216 -9.64 -17.41 13.55
C HIS A 216 -11.11 -17.00 13.75
N ILE A 217 -11.64 -16.11 12.92
CA ILE A 217 -13.03 -15.63 13.01
C ILE A 217 -13.93 -16.38 12.04
N TRP A 218 -13.48 -16.60 10.80
CA TRP A 218 -14.27 -17.21 9.73
C TRP A 218 -13.68 -18.54 9.28
N LYS A 219 -14.53 -19.40 8.74
CA LYS A 219 -14.12 -20.69 8.18
C LYS A 219 -13.69 -20.49 6.73
N PHE A 220 -12.39 -20.63 6.46
CA PHE A 220 -11.91 -20.59 5.09
C PHE A 220 -11.85 -21.99 4.47
N VAL A 221 -12.39 -22.09 3.26
CA VAL A 221 -12.20 -23.20 2.33
C VAL A 221 -11.35 -22.64 1.18
N THR A 222 -10.34 -23.40 0.74
CA THR A 222 -9.41 -22.87 -0.25
C THR A 222 -9.33 -23.75 -1.49
N TYR A 223 -9.36 -23.10 -2.68
CA TYR A 223 -9.13 -23.74 -3.97
C TYR A 223 -7.69 -23.50 -4.45
N GLY A 224 -7.26 -24.35 -5.40
CA GLY A 224 -5.90 -24.33 -5.94
C GLY A 224 -5.81 -23.87 -7.39
N VAL A 225 -4.67 -24.25 -7.99
CA VAL A 225 -4.40 -24.13 -9.41
C VAL A 225 -4.05 -25.48 -10.00
N THR A 226 -4.28 -25.65 -11.31
CA THR A 226 -3.90 -26.84 -12.06
C THR A 226 -2.37 -26.92 -12.23
N GLU A 227 -1.84 -28.04 -12.71
CA GLU A 227 -0.43 -28.19 -13.07
C GLU A 227 0.02 -27.17 -14.14
N GLN A 228 -0.89 -26.69 -14.97
CA GLN A 228 -0.66 -25.66 -15.99
C GLN A 228 -0.67 -24.25 -15.41
N GLY A 229 -0.92 -24.10 -14.10
CA GLY A 229 -0.96 -22.82 -13.39
C GLY A 229 -2.24 -22.02 -13.66
N ASP A 230 -3.32 -22.63 -14.15
CA ASP A 230 -4.65 -22.03 -14.23
C ASP A 230 -5.38 -22.23 -12.90
N ILE A 231 -6.28 -21.31 -12.53
CA ILE A 231 -7.22 -21.57 -11.43
C ILE A 231 -7.95 -22.87 -11.73
N ASP A 232 -7.99 -23.79 -10.77
CA ASP A 232 -8.77 -25.00 -10.89
C ASP A 232 -10.25 -24.68 -10.66
N TYR A 233 -10.91 -24.32 -11.75
CA TYR A 233 -12.32 -23.92 -11.73
C TYR A 233 -13.26 -25.07 -11.39
N ASP A 234 -12.89 -26.32 -11.72
CA ASP A 234 -13.69 -27.50 -11.39
C ASP A 234 -13.60 -27.80 -9.89
N GLU A 235 -12.41 -27.65 -9.28
CA GLU A 235 -12.24 -27.71 -7.84
C GLU A 235 -13.00 -26.56 -7.16
N LEU A 236 -12.88 -25.31 -7.66
CA LEU A 236 -13.57 -24.14 -7.11
C LEU A 236 -15.08 -24.37 -7.08
N GLU A 237 -15.67 -24.82 -8.18
CA GLU A 237 -17.11 -25.10 -8.32
C GLU A 237 -17.54 -26.23 -7.37
N ARG A 238 -16.82 -27.34 -7.35
CA ARG A 238 -17.07 -28.44 -6.43
C ARG A 238 -17.07 -28.01 -4.97
N LEU A 239 -16.03 -27.27 -4.54
CA LEU A 239 -15.92 -26.78 -3.17
C LEU A 239 -17.01 -25.76 -2.82
N ALA A 240 -17.35 -24.87 -3.77
CA ALA A 240 -18.41 -23.90 -3.60
C ALA A 240 -19.79 -24.56 -3.39
N LEU A 241 -20.10 -25.59 -4.19
CA LEU A 241 -21.35 -26.34 -4.08
C LEU A 241 -21.39 -27.30 -2.87
N GLU A 242 -20.24 -27.77 -2.40
CA GLU A 242 -20.14 -28.61 -1.21
C GLU A 242 -20.30 -27.82 0.09
N HIS A 243 -19.63 -26.65 0.16
CA HIS A 243 -19.54 -25.87 1.38
C HIS A 243 -20.51 -24.69 1.48
N LEU A 244 -21.19 -24.32 0.39
CA LEU A 244 -22.17 -23.23 0.29
C LEU A 244 -21.69 -21.93 1.00
N PRO A 245 -20.55 -21.34 0.57
CA PRO A 245 -19.96 -20.20 1.26
C PRO A 245 -20.85 -18.97 1.24
N ASN A 246 -20.73 -18.13 2.25
CA ASN A 246 -21.38 -16.82 2.31
C ASN A 246 -20.68 -15.78 1.41
N LEU A 247 -19.37 -16.04 1.13
CA LEU A 247 -18.55 -15.16 0.30
C LEU A 247 -17.59 -15.99 -0.56
N ILE A 248 -17.53 -15.68 -1.86
CA ILE A 248 -16.54 -16.21 -2.79
C ILE A 248 -15.56 -15.09 -3.12
N LEU A 249 -14.28 -15.33 -2.85
CA LEU A 249 -13.18 -14.39 -3.03
C LEU A 249 -12.25 -14.83 -4.14
N ILE A 250 -12.05 -13.96 -5.11
CA ILE A 250 -11.08 -14.09 -6.18
C ILE A 250 -10.00 -13.03 -6.02
N GLY A 251 -8.75 -13.44 -6.01
CA GLY A 251 -7.64 -12.51 -5.88
C GLY A 251 -6.33 -13.25 -5.60
N TYR A 252 -5.22 -12.57 -5.84
CA TYR A 252 -3.92 -13.22 -5.81
C TYR A 252 -2.77 -12.25 -5.54
N SER A 253 -1.67 -12.83 -5.05
CA SER A 253 -0.37 -12.17 -4.88
C SER A 253 0.69 -12.71 -5.85
N ALA A 254 0.47 -13.92 -6.40
CA ALA A 254 1.40 -14.61 -7.28
C ALA A 254 0.66 -15.44 -8.34
N TYR A 255 -0.13 -14.78 -9.18
CA TYR A 255 -0.86 -15.40 -10.29
C TYR A 255 -0.67 -14.56 -11.56
N MET A 256 -0.19 -15.18 -12.63
CA MET A 256 0.27 -14.48 -13.83
C MET A 256 -0.74 -14.48 -14.98
N LYS A 257 -1.89 -15.12 -14.81
CA LYS A 257 -2.96 -15.19 -15.84
C LYS A 257 -4.13 -14.27 -15.49
N ILE A 258 -5.11 -14.20 -16.37
CA ILE A 258 -6.37 -13.48 -16.15
C ILE A 258 -7.43 -14.49 -15.72
N PRO A 259 -8.11 -14.28 -14.55
CA PRO A 259 -9.21 -15.15 -14.15
C PRO A 259 -10.41 -15.10 -15.09
N ASP A 260 -11.10 -16.23 -15.26
CA ASP A 260 -12.40 -16.29 -15.93
C ASP A 260 -13.51 -15.80 -14.97
N PHE A 261 -13.68 -14.47 -14.95
CA PHE A 261 -14.67 -13.84 -14.08
C PHE A 261 -16.11 -14.24 -14.40
N GLU A 262 -16.40 -14.56 -15.66
CA GLU A 262 -17.74 -14.97 -16.08
C GLU A 262 -18.10 -16.36 -15.52
N ARG A 263 -17.17 -17.33 -15.60
CA ARG A 263 -17.37 -18.66 -15.00
C ARG A 263 -17.56 -18.55 -13.49
N ILE A 264 -16.77 -17.73 -12.82
CA ILE A 264 -16.86 -17.52 -11.36
C ILE A 264 -18.20 -16.90 -10.97
N ALA A 265 -18.70 -15.94 -11.74
CA ALA A 265 -20.01 -15.33 -11.48
C ALA A 265 -21.14 -16.35 -11.63
N ARG A 266 -21.09 -17.25 -12.63
CA ARG A 266 -22.05 -18.35 -12.79
C ARG A 266 -22.04 -19.31 -11.61
N ILE A 267 -20.84 -19.69 -11.14
CA ILE A 267 -20.69 -20.54 -9.94
C ILE A 267 -21.36 -19.88 -8.73
N ARG A 268 -21.13 -18.57 -8.50
CA ARG A 268 -21.78 -17.83 -7.40
C ARG A 268 -23.30 -17.88 -7.49
N ASP A 269 -23.87 -17.71 -8.69
CA ASP A 269 -25.33 -17.72 -8.88
C ASP A 269 -25.93 -19.09 -8.60
N GLU A 270 -25.25 -20.17 -9.00
CA GLU A 270 -25.65 -21.53 -8.69
C GLU A 270 -25.58 -21.80 -7.19
N VAL A 271 -24.49 -21.39 -6.52
CA VAL A 271 -24.35 -21.52 -5.06
C VAL A 271 -25.44 -20.75 -4.33
N SER A 272 -25.72 -19.50 -4.72
CA SER A 272 -26.79 -18.69 -4.11
C SER A 272 -28.16 -19.36 -4.23
N SER A 273 -28.46 -19.94 -5.39
CA SER A 273 -29.70 -20.68 -5.63
C SER A 273 -29.81 -21.92 -4.74
N LYS A 274 -28.72 -22.69 -4.64
CA LYS A 274 -28.69 -23.92 -3.82
C LYS A 274 -28.72 -23.64 -2.32
N ALA A 275 -28.02 -22.59 -1.88
CA ALA A 275 -27.93 -22.18 -0.47
C ALA A 275 -29.21 -21.48 0.02
N GLY A 276 -30.01 -20.92 -0.87
CA GLY A 276 -31.21 -20.16 -0.54
C GLY A 276 -30.94 -18.80 0.14
N HIS A 277 -29.70 -18.27 -0.02
CA HIS A 277 -29.32 -16.93 0.45
C HIS A 277 -28.37 -16.24 -0.55
N GLU A 278 -28.24 -14.92 -0.44
CA GLU A 278 -27.32 -14.14 -1.26
C GLU A 278 -25.86 -14.49 -0.89
N VAL A 279 -25.03 -14.80 -1.89
CA VAL A 279 -23.59 -15.03 -1.76
C VAL A 279 -22.84 -13.81 -2.28
N LEU A 280 -22.00 -13.21 -1.45
CA LEU A 280 -21.18 -12.06 -1.86
C LEU A 280 -20.06 -12.53 -2.79
N LEU A 281 -19.98 -11.92 -3.98
CA LEU A 281 -18.88 -12.12 -4.90
C LEU A 281 -17.90 -10.95 -4.77
N MET A 282 -16.67 -11.25 -4.33
CA MET A 282 -15.62 -10.28 -4.04
C MET A 282 -14.36 -10.54 -4.86
N ALA A 283 -13.73 -9.47 -5.36
CA ALA A 283 -12.40 -9.54 -5.96
C ALA A 283 -11.38 -8.71 -5.15
N ASP A 284 -10.25 -9.32 -4.80
CA ASP A 284 -9.06 -8.59 -4.36
C ASP A 284 -8.16 -8.35 -5.57
N MET A 285 -8.25 -7.14 -6.13
CA MET A 285 -7.49 -6.73 -7.31
C MET A 285 -6.19 -5.99 -6.98
N ALA A 286 -5.66 -6.12 -5.76
CA ALA A 286 -4.54 -5.33 -5.27
C ALA A 286 -3.34 -5.31 -6.22
N HIS A 287 -3.01 -6.44 -6.85
CA HIS A 287 -1.91 -6.52 -7.79
C HIS A 287 -2.20 -5.87 -9.14
N VAL A 288 -3.42 -5.97 -9.64
CA VAL A 288 -3.80 -5.55 -11.01
C VAL A 288 -4.60 -4.26 -11.07
N ALA A 289 -4.84 -3.58 -9.94
CA ALA A 289 -5.66 -2.37 -9.88
C ALA A 289 -5.23 -1.28 -10.88
N GLY A 290 -3.93 -1.04 -11.04
CA GLY A 290 -3.42 -0.09 -12.01
C GLY A 290 -3.65 -0.53 -13.46
N LEU A 291 -3.62 -1.84 -13.73
CA LEU A 291 -3.91 -2.39 -15.06
C LEU A 291 -5.40 -2.28 -15.39
N ILE A 292 -6.28 -2.50 -14.41
CA ILE A 292 -7.73 -2.27 -14.55
C ILE A 292 -8.02 -0.79 -14.77
N ALA A 293 -7.45 0.09 -13.95
CA ALA A 293 -7.59 1.54 -14.09
C ALA A 293 -7.10 2.05 -15.45
N GLY A 294 -6.03 1.46 -16.00
CA GLY A 294 -5.52 1.77 -17.33
C GLY A 294 -6.27 1.10 -18.47
N GLY A 295 -7.28 0.26 -18.19
CA GLY A 295 -8.09 -0.41 -19.20
C GLY A 295 -7.36 -1.50 -19.99
N VAL A 296 -6.34 -2.13 -19.38
CA VAL A 296 -5.54 -3.23 -20.00
C VAL A 296 -5.75 -4.58 -19.30
N HIS A 297 -6.64 -4.61 -18.31
CA HIS A 297 -7.07 -5.83 -17.60
C HIS A 297 -8.59 -5.74 -17.37
N PRO A 298 -9.34 -6.86 -17.48
CA PRO A 298 -10.78 -6.88 -17.24
C PRO A 298 -11.14 -6.34 -15.85
N ASN A 299 -12.24 -5.59 -15.76
CA ASN A 299 -12.77 -5.09 -14.50
C ASN A 299 -13.78 -6.10 -13.92
N PRO A 300 -13.60 -6.61 -12.69
CA PRO A 300 -14.53 -7.56 -12.09
C PRO A 300 -15.98 -7.08 -12.02
N PHE A 301 -16.21 -5.76 -11.91
CA PHE A 301 -17.57 -5.21 -11.91
C PHE A 301 -18.36 -5.45 -13.21
N ASP A 302 -17.67 -5.61 -14.34
CA ASP A 302 -18.32 -5.90 -15.63
C ASP A 302 -18.88 -7.34 -15.68
N TYR A 303 -18.48 -8.18 -14.72
CA TYR A 303 -18.89 -9.59 -14.59
C TYR A 303 -19.77 -9.86 -13.36
N GLY A 304 -20.38 -8.82 -12.77
CA GLY A 304 -21.34 -8.98 -11.68
C GLY A 304 -20.73 -9.19 -10.28
N PHE A 305 -19.47 -8.81 -10.08
CA PHE A 305 -18.89 -8.73 -8.75
C PHE A 305 -19.56 -7.63 -7.93
N ASN A 306 -19.77 -7.89 -6.64
CA ASN A 306 -20.45 -6.97 -5.75
C ASN A 306 -19.48 -5.99 -5.08
N VAL A 307 -18.29 -6.50 -4.72
CA VAL A 307 -17.25 -5.77 -3.99
C VAL A 307 -15.89 -6.04 -4.62
N VAL A 308 -15.09 -5.00 -4.68
CA VAL A 308 -13.69 -5.09 -5.06
C VAL A 308 -12.84 -4.39 -4.01
N THR A 309 -11.84 -5.11 -3.49
CA THR A 309 -10.83 -4.51 -2.61
C THR A 309 -9.52 -4.32 -3.38
N THR A 310 -8.71 -3.37 -2.94
CA THR A 310 -7.37 -3.19 -3.47
C THR A 310 -6.46 -2.45 -2.50
N THR A 311 -5.15 -2.52 -2.78
CA THR A 311 -4.17 -1.58 -2.29
C THR A 311 -4.00 -0.44 -3.29
N THR A 312 -3.53 0.72 -2.81
CA THR A 312 -3.31 1.89 -3.67
C THR A 312 -1.87 2.04 -4.15
N HIS A 313 -0.92 1.25 -3.61
CA HIS A 313 0.52 1.46 -3.75
C HIS A 313 1.27 0.49 -4.70
N LYS A 314 0.57 -0.42 -5.38
CA LYS A 314 1.17 -1.38 -6.33
C LYS A 314 1.13 -0.82 -7.77
N THR A 315 0.53 -1.54 -8.70
CA THR A 315 0.37 -1.05 -10.09
C THR A 315 -0.39 0.28 -10.18
N LEU A 316 -1.25 0.60 -9.20
CA LEU A 316 -1.99 1.87 -9.16
C LEU A 316 -1.10 3.08 -8.81
N ARG A 317 0.12 2.87 -8.34
CA ARG A 317 1.16 3.90 -8.13
C ARG A 317 0.77 5.03 -7.17
N GLY A 318 -0.04 4.73 -6.17
CA GLY A 318 -0.45 5.67 -5.12
C GLY A 318 0.26 5.45 -3.77
N PRO A 319 -0.18 6.15 -2.72
CA PRO A 319 0.36 5.96 -1.38
C PRO A 319 0.02 4.56 -0.84
N ARG A 320 0.78 4.09 0.16
CA ARG A 320 0.41 2.86 0.88
C ARG A 320 -0.93 3.07 1.59
N GLY A 321 -1.87 2.16 1.30
CA GLY A 321 -3.22 2.20 1.82
C GLY A 321 -4.11 1.15 1.17
N GLY A 322 -5.34 1.01 1.66
CA GLY A 322 -6.39 0.16 1.10
C GLY A 322 -7.53 0.98 0.46
N LEU A 323 -8.36 0.32 -0.30
CA LEU A 323 -9.54 0.87 -0.94
C LEU A 323 -10.58 -0.24 -1.05
N ILE A 324 -11.84 0.07 -0.77
CA ILE A 324 -12.96 -0.83 -1.02
C ILE A 324 -13.90 -0.13 -2.00
N LEU A 325 -14.24 -0.82 -3.06
CA LEU A 325 -15.18 -0.39 -4.10
C LEU A 325 -16.41 -1.31 -4.06
N SER A 326 -17.58 -0.80 -4.31
CA SER A 326 -18.79 -1.62 -4.27
C SER A 326 -19.85 -1.16 -5.27
N LYS A 327 -20.68 -2.10 -5.68
CA LYS A 327 -21.94 -1.87 -6.39
C LYS A 327 -23.09 -1.86 -5.38
N GLY A 328 -24.10 -1.05 -5.64
CA GLY A 328 -25.32 -1.03 -4.86
C GLY A 328 -25.75 0.37 -4.43
N ARG A 329 -26.70 0.41 -3.48
CA ARG A 329 -27.30 1.67 -3.04
C ARG A 329 -26.39 2.44 -2.10
N VAL A 330 -25.99 3.61 -2.53
CA VAL A 330 -25.28 4.58 -1.67
C VAL A 330 -26.28 5.28 -0.74
N ALA A 331 -26.02 5.25 0.55
CA ALA A 331 -26.85 5.91 1.56
C ALA A 331 -25.97 6.39 2.73
N SER A 332 -26.58 7.15 3.64
CA SER A 332 -25.89 7.60 4.85
C SER A 332 -25.40 6.41 5.70
N PRO A 333 -24.16 6.41 6.17
CA PRO A 333 -23.63 5.37 7.07
C PRO A 333 -24.34 5.35 8.44
N LEU A 334 -25.10 6.38 8.78
CA LEU A 334 -25.96 6.39 9.97
C LEU A 334 -27.24 5.57 9.78
N SER A 335 -27.61 5.22 8.55
CA SER A 335 -28.78 4.36 8.30
C SER A 335 -28.54 2.95 8.86
N LYS A 336 -29.63 2.23 9.12
CA LYS A 336 -29.59 0.80 9.50
C LYS A 336 -30.21 0.01 8.35
N PRO A 337 -29.39 -0.34 7.32
CA PRO A 337 -29.90 -1.06 6.16
C PRO A 337 -30.17 -2.52 6.50
N ASP A 338 -31.07 -3.16 5.74
CA ASP A 338 -31.17 -4.60 5.72
C ASP A 338 -29.87 -5.22 5.20
N HIS A 339 -29.55 -6.41 5.67
CA HIS A 339 -28.37 -7.17 5.26
C HIS A 339 -28.61 -7.84 3.90
N THR A 340 -28.42 -7.08 2.82
CA THR A 340 -28.61 -7.48 1.43
C THR A 340 -27.48 -6.96 0.55
N LEU A 341 -27.21 -7.62 -0.56
CA LEU A 341 -26.19 -7.17 -1.54
C LEU A 341 -26.46 -5.75 -2.05
N LYS A 342 -27.75 -5.36 -2.17
CA LYS A 342 -28.12 -4.01 -2.58
C LYS A 342 -27.61 -2.93 -1.62
N ASN A 343 -27.48 -3.24 -0.32
CA ASN A 343 -27.07 -2.30 0.71
C ASN A 343 -25.59 -2.46 1.10
N ILE A 344 -24.81 -3.27 0.37
CA ILE A 344 -23.41 -3.56 0.70
C ILE A 344 -22.54 -2.30 0.86
N PRO A 345 -22.72 -1.19 0.10
CA PRO A 345 -21.94 0.02 0.33
C PRO A 345 -22.05 0.54 1.77
N VAL A 346 -23.28 0.63 2.29
CA VAL A 346 -23.52 1.12 3.67
C VAL A 346 -23.02 0.15 4.72
N LEU A 347 -23.16 -1.16 4.47
CA LEU A 347 -22.64 -2.20 5.37
C LEU A 347 -21.12 -2.11 5.48
N ILE A 348 -20.43 -1.87 4.37
CA ILE A 348 -18.97 -1.69 4.31
C ILE A 348 -18.55 -0.43 5.07
N ASP A 349 -19.20 0.72 4.85
CA ASP A 349 -18.85 1.94 5.56
C ASP A 349 -18.95 1.77 7.08
N ARG A 350 -20.01 1.12 7.55
CA ARG A 350 -20.19 0.81 8.98
C ARG A 350 -19.16 -0.22 9.49
N ALA A 351 -18.74 -1.14 8.66
CA ALA A 351 -17.72 -2.13 9.00
C ALA A 351 -16.33 -1.48 9.08
N VAL A 352 -16.01 -0.53 8.20
CA VAL A 352 -14.75 0.22 8.26
C VAL A 352 -14.77 1.11 9.50
N PHE A 353 -15.73 2.01 9.61
CA PHE A 353 -15.88 2.87 10.78
C PHE A 353 -17.30 2.83 11.31
N PRO A 354 -17.51 2.53 12.59
CA PRO A 354 -16.50 2.27 13.65
C PRO A 354 -16.09 0.79 13.82
N GLY A 355 -16.41 -0.08 12.86
CA GLY A 355 -16.27 -1.54 13.03
C GLY A 355 -14.84 -2.01 13.21
N VAL A 356 -13.94 -1.64 12.28
CA VAL A 356 -12.55 -2.13 12.22
C VAL A 356 -11.55 -1.03 12.55
N GLN A 357 -11.87 0.24 12.24
CA GLN A 357 -10.98 1.39 12.37
C GLN A 357 -11.61 2.51 13.20
N GLY A 358 -10.75 3.41 13.72
CA GLY A 358 -11.09 4.70 14.32
C GLY A 358 -10.79 5.84 13.35
N GLY A 359 -10.00 6.85 13.79
CA GLY A 359 -9.67 8.02 12.97
C GLY A 359 -8.94 7.65 11.68
N PRO A 360 -9.42 8.13 10.53
CA PRO A 360 -8.79 7.88 9.25
C PRO A 360 -7.47 8.66 9.11
N LEU A 361 -6.61 8.21 8.19
CA LEU A 361 -5.35 8.86 7.85
C LEU A 361 -5.59 9.90 6.76
N ASP A 362 -5.98 11.12 7.13
CA ASP A 362 -6.41 12.16 6.19
C ASP A 362 -5.34 12.55 5.17
N HIS A 363 -4.05 12.55 5.57
CA HIS A 363 -2.93 12.78 4.66
C HIS A 363 -2.78 11.66 3.61
N VAL A 364 -3.08 10.41 3.99
CA VAL A 364 -3.11 9.28 3.05
C VAL A 364 -4.31 9.38 2.11
N ILE A 365 -5.49 9.79 2.61
CA ILE A 365 -6.68 10.03 1.78
C ILE A 365 -6.42 11.13 0.76
N ALA A 366 -5.76 12.22 1.16
CA ALA A 366 -5.35 13.27 0.24
C ALA A 366 -4.39 12.75 -0.85
N ALA A 367 -3.42 11.94 -0.46
CA ALA A 367 -2.48 11.31 -1.39
C ALA A 367 -3.17 10.30 -2.33
N LYS A 368 -4.20 9.55 -1.85
CA LYS A 368 -5.06 8.72 -2.71
C LYS A 368 -5.82 9.59 -3.72
N ALA A 369 -6.38 10.74 -3.30
CA ALA A 369 -7.06 11.64 -4.21
C ALA A 369 -6.14 12.14 -5.33
N VAL A 370 -4.88 12.47 -5.01
CA VAL A 370 -3.86 12.86 -6.01
C VAL A 370 -3.60 11.70 -6.97
N ALA A 371 -3.25 10.51 -6.44
CA ALA A 371 -2.93 9.35 -7.26
C ALA A 371 -4.08 8.91 -8.18
N PHE A 372 -5.34 8.98 -7.71
CA PHE A 372 -6.51 8.68 -8.55
C PHE A 372 -6.71 9.73 -9.65
N GLY A 373 -6.41 11.01 -9.36
CA GLY A 373 -6.40 12.07 -10.37
C GLY A 373 -5.36 11.83 -11.45
N GLU A 374 -4.16 11.39 -11.09
CA GLU A 374 -3.11 10.98 -12.03
C GLU A 374 -3.54 9.75 -12.85
N ALA A 375 -4.17 8.76 -12.22
CA ALA A 375 -4.63 7.54 -12.88
C ALA A 375 -5.79 7.77 -13.87
N LEU A 376 -6.55 8.85 -13.72
CA LEU A 376 -7.58 9.27 -14.67
C LEU A 376 -7.00 9.94 -15.94
N GLN A 377 -5.71 10.26 -15.99
CA GLN A 377 -5.09 10.88 -17.16
C GLN A 377 -4.83 9.86 -18.28
N PRO A 378 -4.92 10.24 -19.56
CA PRO A 378 -4.63 9.35 -20.68
C PRO A 378 -3.24 8.69 -20.64
N SER A 379 -2.25 9.38 -20.08
CA SER A 379 -0.89 8.86 -19.90
C SER A 379 -0.81 7.62 -19.00
N PHE A 380 -1.77 7.46 -18.09
CA PHE A 380 -1.81 6.30 -17.22
C PHE A 380 -2.16 5.01 -17.98
N ARG A 381 -3.00 5.09 -19.03
CA ARG A 381 -3.26 3.95 -19.92
C ARG A 381 -1.97 3.50 -20.62
N THR A 382 -1.19 4.44 -21.14
CA THR A 382 0.11 4.13 -21.75
C THR A 382 1.06 3.47 -20.76
N TYR A 383 1.13 3.98 -19.54
CA TYR A 383 1.92 3.38 -18.46
C TYR A 383 1.46 1.94 -18.16
N ALA A 384 0.16 1.71 -18.01
CA ALA A 384 -0.39 0.37 -17.74
C ALA A 384 -0.08 -0.62 -18.88
N GLN A 385 -0.19 -0.16 -20.14
CA GLN A 385 0.17 -0.99 -21.31
C GLN A 385 1.65 -1.33 -21.31
N ASN A 386 2.52 -0.34 -21.06
CA ASN A 386 3.97 -0.56 -21.01
C ASN A 386 4.39 -1.55 -19.91
N ILE A 387 3.67 -1.59 -18.77
CA ILE A 387 3.91 -2.60 -17.73
C ILE A 387 3.73 -4.01 -18.30
N VAL A 388 2.62 -4.25 -18.99
CA VAL A 388 2.29 -5.57 -19.55
C VAL A 388 3.25 -5.94 -20.69
N ASP A 389 3.58 -4.99 -21.54
CA ASP A 389 4.50 -5.22 -22.66
C ASP A 389 5.93 -5.52 -22.17
N ASN A 390 6.43 -4.76 -21.19
CA ASN A 390 7.71 -5.02 -20.53
C ASN A 390 7.73 -6.39 -19.85
N ALA A 391 6.65 -6.76 -19.16
CA ALA A 391 6.56 -8.08 -18.51
C ALA A 391 6.58 -9.21 -19.53
N ARG A 392 5.90 -9.05 -20.67
CA ARG A 392 5.90 -10.05 -21.75
C ARG A 392 7.29 -10.23 -22.36
N VAL A 393 7.97 -9.13 -22.70
CA VAL A 393 9.33 -9.16 -23.23
C VAL A 393 10.29 -9.82 -22.26
N LEU A 394 10.25 -9.41 -20.97
CA LEU A 394 11.11 -9.99 -19.94
C LEU A 394 10.84 -11.50 -19.77
N ALA A 395 9.57 -11.93 -19.80
CA ALA A 395 9.20 -13.33 -19.67
C ALA A 395 9.72 -14.18 -20.85
N GLU A 396 9.59 -13.70 -22.09
CA GLU A 396 10.11 -14.40 -23.27
C GLU A 396 11.64 -14.51 -23.22
N ASP A 397 12.33 -13.42 -22.91
CA ASP A 397 13.80 -13.43 -22.78
C ASP A 397 14.29 -14.39 -21.68
N LEU A 398 13.60 -14.43 -20.55
CA LEU A 398 13.95 -15.38 -19.48
C LEU A 398 13.79 -16.82 -19.95
N LYS A 399 12.73 -17.15 -20.71
CA LYS A 399 12.55 -18.49 -21.30
C LYS A 399 13.67 -18.84 -22.28
N GLU A 400 14.02 -17.93 -23.18
CA GLU A 400 15.14 -18.12 -24.11
C GLU A 400 16.47 -18.35 -23.41
N LYS A 401 16.64 -17.80 -22.21
CA LYS A 401 17.82 -17.96 -21.35
C LYS A 401 17.78 -19.22 -20.47
N GLY A 402 16.74 -20.03 -20.58
CA GLY A 402 16.62 -21.31 -19.90
C GLY A 402 15.87 -21.27 -18.56
N PHE A 403 15.21 -20.17 -18.22
CA PHE A 403 14.35 -20.10 -17.06
C PHE A 403 13.00 -20.78 -17.34
N ILE A 404 12.53 -21.57 -16.40
CA ILE A 404 11.20 -22.20 -16.41
C ILE A 404 10.23 -21.27 -15.69
N LEU A 405 9.19 -20.83 -16.40
CA LEU A 405 8.19 -19.93 -15.87
C LEU A 405 6.91 -20.68 -15.53
N GLN A 406 6.33 -20.41 -14.36
CA GLN A 406 4.98 -20.87 -14.02
C GLN A 406 3.98 -20.27 -15.02
N GLY A 407 2.99 -21.09 -15.44
CA GLY A 407 2.01 -20.67 -16.46
C GLY A 407 2.59 -20.39 -17.85
N ASN A 408 3.85 -20.76 -18.10
CA ASN A 408 4.58 -20.57 -19.38
C ASN A 408 4.66 -19.09 -19.86
N GLY A 409 4.58 -18.12 -18.94
CA GLY A 409 4.66 -16.70 -19.27
C GLY A 409 3.78 -15.83 -18.38
N THR A 410 3.36 -14.67 -18.88
CA THR A 410 2.48 -13.76 -18.14
C THR A 410 1.50 -13.02 -19.03
N ALA A 411 0.30 -12.78 -18.51
CA ALA A 411 -0.73 -11.93 -19.10
C ALA A 411 -0.89 -10.59 -18.33
N ASN A 412 -0.08 -10.34 -17.30
CA ASN A 412 -0.13 -9.14 -16.49
C ASN A 412 1.29 -8.60 -16.21
N HIS A 413 1.54 -8.01 -15.05
CA HIS A 413 2.81 -7.40 -14.66
C HIS A 413 3.77 -8.34 -13.92
N LEU A 414 3.32 -9.55 -13.59
CA LEU A 414 3.98 -10.46 -12.66
C LEU A 414 4.54 -11.67 -13.41
N ILE A 415 5.77 -12.05 -13.07
CA ILE A 415 6.44 -13.25 -13.57
C ILE A 415 6.82 -14.11 -12.38
N LEU A 416 6.61 -15.41 -12.47
CA LEU A 416 6.98 -16.39 -11.46
C LEU A 416 7.88 -17.44 -12.07
N ILE A 417 9.13 -17.53 -11.59
CA ILE A 417 10.18 -18.42 -12.10
C ILE A 417 10.34 -19.61 -11.15
N ASP A 418 10.41 -20.81 -11.68
CA ASP A 418 10.92 -21.98 -10.98
C ASP A 418 12.45 -22.04 -11.14
N ILE A 419 13.17 -21.43 -10.21
CA ILE A 419 14.64 -21.35 -10.28
C ILE A 419 15.31 -22.67 -9.93
N MET A 420 14.66 -23.48 -9.09
CA MET A 420 15.14 -24.82 -8.74
C MET A 420 15.13 -25.72 -9.96
N SER A 421 14.03 -25.81 -10.70
CA SER A 421 13.94 -26.60 -11.93
C SER A 421 14.78 -26.01 -13.07
N SER A 422 14.99 -24.68 -13.09
CA SER A 422 15.78 -24.01 -14.15
C SER A 422 17.29 -24.23 -14.01
N TYR A 423 17.82 -24.01 -12.81
CA TYR A 423 19.26 -23.96 -12.57
C TYR A 423 19.73 -24.78 -11.37
N GLY A 424 18.84 -25.48 -10.66
CA GLY A 424 19.17 -26.25 -9.46
C GLY A 424 19.52 -25.39 -8.25
N ILE A 425 19.00 -24.15 -8.19
CA ILE A 425 19.33 -23.13 -7.20
C ILE A 425 18.14 -22.91 -6.27
N ASP A 426 18.38 -22.82 -4.97
CA ASP A 426 17.38 -22.41 -3.96
C ASP A 426 16.94 -20.96 -4.19
N GLY A 427 15.62 -20.69 -4.11
CA GLY A 427 15.06 -19.36 -4.37
C GLY A 427 15.60 -18.29 -3.41
N LYS A 428 15.83 -18.62 -2.14
CA LYS A 428 16.40 -17.66 -1.15
C LYS A 428 17.86 -17.34 -1.46
N PHE A 429 18.62 -18.34 -1.82
CA PHE A 429 20.02 -18.13 -2.23
C PHE A 429 20.10 -17.21 -3.45
N TYR A 430 19.26 -17.47 -4.46
CA TYR A 430 19.24 -16.66 -5.67
C TYR A 430 18.75 -15.21 -5.41
N GLU A 431 17.71 -15.03 -4.59
CA GLU A 431 17.22 -13.71 -4.13
C GLU A 431 18.35 -12.86 -3.55
N ARG A 432 19.16 -13.46 -2.63
CA ARG A 432 20.28 -12.77 -1.98
C ARG A 432 21.41 -12.43 -2.94
N ALA A 433 21.68 -13.31 -3.91
CA ALA A 433 22.69 -13.05 -4.94
C ALA A 433 22.26 -11.91 -5.87
N LEU A 434 20.99 -11.86 -6.25
CA LEU A 434 20.42 -10.78 -7.05
C LEU A 434 20.44 -9.45 -6.30
N ASP A 435 20.14 -9.43 -5.00
CA ASP A 435 20.22 -8.23 -4.19
C ASP A 435 21.65 -7.65 -4.12
N LYS A 436 22.69 -8.51 -4.04
CA LYS A 436 24.09 -8.08 -4.10
C LYS A 436 24.43 -7.31 -5.38
N VAL A 437 23.78 -7.63 -6.49
CA VAL A 437 23.97 -6.92 -7.77
C VAL A 437 22.98 -5.79 -7.96
N GLY A 438 22.04 -5.58 -7.02
CA GLY A 438 21.05 -4.50 -7.04
C GLY A 438 19.85 -4.78 -7.92
N LEU A 439 19.51 -6.04 -8.12
CA LEU A 439 18.26 -6.50 -8.70
C LEU A 439 17.37 -7.01 -7.55
N THR A 440 16.44 -6.17 -7.08
CA THR A 440 15.60 -6.47 -5.92
C THR A 440 14.32 -7.18 -6.37
N MET A 441 14.15 -8.44 -5.94
CA MET A 441 12.94 -9.26 -6.16
C MET A 441 12.75 -10.18 -4.96
N ASN A 442 11.73 -11.04 -4.94
CA ASN A 442 11.52 -11.90 -3.78
C ASN A 442 11.43 -13.39 -4.13
N ALA A 443 11.98 -14.20 -3.23
CA ALA A 443 11.73 -15.63 -3.23
C ALA A 443 10.26 -15.94 -2.98
N ASN A 444 9.71 -16.95 -3.64
CA ASN A 444 8.28 -17.27 -3.61
C ASN A 444 8.07 -18.78 -3.64
N VAL A 445 7.17 -19.25 -2.79
CA VAL A 445 6.70 -20.65 -2.83
C VAL A 445 5.92 -20.87 -4.12
N LEU A 446 6.17 -21.99 -4.79
CA LEU A 446 5.43 -22.42 -5.98
C LEU A 446 4.33 -23.42 -5.62
N PRO A 447 3.27 -23.53 -6.44
CA PRO A 447 2.21 -24.52 -6.22
C PRO A 447 2.74 -25.97 -6.18
N SER A 448 3.83 -26.24 -6.90
CA SER A 448 4.50 -27.54 -6.95
C SER A 448 5.45 -27.83 -5.79
N ASP A 449 5.75 -26.81 -4.95
CA ASP A 449 6.67 -26.97 -3.84
C ASP A 449 6.15 -27.98 -2.80
N LYS A 450 6.89 -29.08 -2.63
CA LYS A 450 6.68 -30.03 -1.56
C LYS A 450 7.37 -29.61 -0.25
N SER A 451 8.16 -28.53 -0.32
CA SER A 451 9.04 -28.09 0.74
C SER A 451 8.41 -26.98 1.59
N ASP A 452 8.99 -26.83 2.74
CA ASP A 452 8.76 -25.80 3.72
C ASP A 452 8.83 -24.38 3.13
N ALA A 453 7.96 -23.49 3.59
CA ALA A 453 7.95 -22.06 3.23
C ALA A 453 9.30 -21.33 3.48
N PHE A 454 10.22 -21.95 4.23
CA PHE A 454 11.57 -21.44 4.47
C PHE A 454 12.56 -21.68 3.32
N ARG A 455 12.27 -22.58 2.38
CA ARG A 455 13.09 -22.87 1.19
C ARG A 455 12.24 -22.88 -0.08
N PRO A 456 11.72 -21.72 -0.49
CA PRO A 456 10.92 -21.61 -1.70
C PRO A 456 11.77 -21.91 -2.94
N SER A 457 11.20 -22.63 -3.90
CA SER A 457 11.88 -22.97 -5.17
C SER A 457 11.76 -21.85 -6.20
N GLY A 458 10.91 -20.86 -5.97
CA GLY A 458 10.57 -19.83 -6.95
C GLY A 458 11.14 -18.46 -6.65
N ILE A 459 11.16 -17.64 -7.72
CA ILE A 459 11.41 -16.20 -7.69
C ILE A 459 10.22 -15.49 -8.31
N ARG A 460 9.71 -14.46 -7.61
CA ARG A 460 8.65 -13.60 -8.10
C ARG A 460 9.23 -12.22 -8.44
N LEU A 461 8.95 -11.75 -9.65
CA LEU A 461 9.35 -10.42 -10.11
C LEU A 461 8.25 -9.78 -10.95
N GLY A 462 8.40 -8.48 -11.24
CA GLY A 462 7.46 -7.71 -12.03
C GLY A 462 8.01 -6.37 -12.49
N THR A 463 7.28 -5.70 -13.35
CA THR A 463 7.74 -4.55 -14.12
C THR A 463 7.18 -3.18 -13.70
N PRO A 464 6.29 -3.01 -12.71
CA PRO A 464 5.67 -1.72 -12.42
C PRO A 464 6.67 -0.61 -12.07
N ALA A 465 7.60 -0.88 -11.15
CA ALA A 465 8.56 0.12 -10.66
C ALA A 465 9.55 0.56 -11.75
N VAL A 466 10.12 -0.38 -12.50
CA VAL A 466 11.03 -0.06 -13.61
C VAL A 466 10.31 0.65 -14.75
N THR A 467 9.06 0.27 -15.06
CA THR A 467 8.24 0.97 -16.07
C THR A 467 7.92 2.41 -15.62
N THR A 468 7.67 2.63 -14.33
CA THR A 468 7.49 3.99 -13.79
C THR A 468 8.73 4.87 -14.00
N ARG A 469 9.93 4.29 -13.99
CA ARG A 469 11.19 4.98 -14.30
C ARG A 469 11.41 5.21 -15.80
N GLY A 470 10.56 4.66 -16.67
CA GLY A 470 10.67 4.81 -18.12
C GLY A 470 11.46 3.70 -18.82
N PHE A 471 11.67 2.57 -18.18
CA PHE A 471 12.30 1.38 -18.80
C PHE A 471 11.41 0.83 -19.91
N GLY A 472 12.03 0.37 -20.98
CA GLY A 472 11.40 -0.25 -22.14
C GLY A 472 12.01 -1.62 -22.48
N VAL A 473 11.80 -2.02 -23.71
CA VAL A 473 12.18 -3.35 -24.24
C VAL A 473 13.68 -3.64 -24.07
N GLU A 474 14.54 -2.67 -24.43
CA GLU A 474 15.99 -2.84 -24.36
C GLU A 474 16.47 -3.13 -22.94
N GLU A 475 15.91 -2.43 -21.96
CA GLU A 475 16.26 -2.62 -20.55
C GLU A 475 15.76 -3.98 -20.03
N MET A 476 14.63 -4.50 -20.54
CA MET A 476 14.15 -5.85 -20.18
C MET A 476 15.14 -6.93 -20.66
N HIS A 477 15.67 -6.81 -21.88
CA HIS A 477 16.71 -7.70 -22.38
C HIS A 477 17.98 -7.68 -21.50
N MET A 478 18.38 -6.50 -21.04
CA MET A 478 19.55 -6.35 -20.15
C MET A 478 19.29 -7.01 -18.79
N ILE A 479 18.12 -6.80 -18.19
CA ILE A 479 17.72 -7.40 -16.90
C ILE A 479 17.75 -8.93 -17.01
N ALA A 480 17.12 -9.51 -18.03
CA ALA A 480 17.13 -10.96 -18.24
C ALA A 480 18.55 -11.52 -18.42
N GLY A 481 19.41 -10.78 -19.10
CA GLY A 481 20.84 -11.13 -19.24
C GLY A 481 21.56 -11.19 -17.90
N TRP A 482 21.43 -10.16 -17.07
CA TRP A 482 22.07 -10.14 -15.74
C TRP A 482 21.48 -11.18 -14.79
N MET A 483 20.20 -11.47 -14.86
CA MET A 483 19.58 -12.55 -14.08
C MET A 483 20.22 -13.89 -14.45
N LYS A 484 20.43 -14.17 -15.74
CA LYS A 484 21.14 -15.39 -16.18
C LYS A 484 22.59 -15.43 -15.68
N ASP A 485 23.34 -14.33 -15.81
CA ASP A 485 24.73 -14.26 -15.36
C ASP A 485 24.83 -14.58 -13.85
N VAL A 486 23.92 -14.02 -13.02
CA VAL A 486 23.86 -14.30 -11.58
C VAL A 486 23.47 -15.76 -11.33
N ALA A 487 22.53 -16.34 -12.09
CA ALA A 487 22.16 -17.75 -11.94
C ALA A 487 23.35 -18.68 -12.21
N LEU A 488 24.14 -18.41 -13.26
CA LEU A 488 25.35 -19.17 -13.57
C LEU A 488 26.43 -19.03 -12.49
N ILE A 489 26.56 -17.87 -11.87
CA ILE A 489 27.45 -17.66 -10.71
C ILE A 489 26.99 -18.50 -9.53
N CYS A 490 25.69 -18.43 -9.17
CA CYS A 490 25.13 -19.23 -8.09
C CYS A 490 25.29 -20.74 -8.32
N GLN A 491 25.08 -21.20 -9.56
CA GLN A 491 25.27 -22.61 -9.92
C GLN A 491 26.71 -23.07 -9.72
N LYS A 492 27.70 -22.23 -10.05
CA LYS A 492 29.12 -22.51 -9.82
C LYS A 492 29.51 -22.48 -8.36
N ALA A 493 28.96 -21.52 -7.58
CA ALA A 493 29.20 -21.41 -6.15
C ALA A 493 28.60 -22.59 -5.36
N GLY A 494 27.45 -23.10 -5.80
CA GLY A 494 26.75 -24.20 -5.17
C GLY A 494 25.93 -23.79 -3.93
N ASP A 495 26.46 -22.89 -3.12
CA ASP A 495 25.79 -22.35 -1.92
C ASP A 495 26.17 -20.88 -1.62
N GLU A 496 25.59 -20.32 -0.57
CA GLU A 496 25.81 -18.92 -0.18
C GLU A 496 27.23 -18.67 0.40
N ASP A 497 27.81 -19.65 1.07
CA ASP A 497 29.13 -19.50 1.71
C ASP A 497 30.25 -19.32 0.66
N HIS A 498 30.14 -20.01 -0.47
CA HIS A 498 31.08 -19.92 -1.59
C HIS A 498 30.78 -18.77 -2.56
N LEU A 499 29.69 -18.04 -2.38
CA LEU A 499 29.36 -16.90 -3.24
C LEU A 499 30.38 -15.76 -3.15
N SER A 500 31.12 -15.68 -2.04
CA SER A 500 32.21 -14.71 -1.86
C SER A 500 33.36 -14.88 -2.86
N ASP A 501 33.60 -16.10 -3.37
CA ASP A 501 34.65 -16.42 -4.35
C ASP A 501 34.38 -15.73 -5.70
N TYR A 502 33.13 -15.37 -5.97
CA TYR A 502 32.67 -14.68 -7.18
C TYR A 502 32.38 -13.19 -6.94
N SER A 503 32.97 -12.60 -5.89
CA SER A 503 32.65 -11.21 -5.50
C SER A 503 32.97 -10.19 -6.59
N ASP A 504 34.03 -10.41 -7.41
CA ASP A 504 34.41 -9.47 -8.46
C ASP A 504 33.48 -9.56 -9.69
N ASP A 505 32.99 -10.75 -10.02
CA ASP A 505 31.97 -10.94 -11.07
C ASP A 505 30.66 -10.26 -10.65
N LEU A 506 30.20 -10.46 -9.42
CA LEU A 506 29.02 -9.80 -8.89
C LEU A 506 29.18 -8.28 -8.85
N LYS A 507 30.35 -7.76 -8.45
CA LYS A 507 30.66 -6.32 -8.50
C LYS A 507 30.66 -5.78 -9.93
N ALA A 508 31.10 -6.58 -10.92
CA ALA A 508 31.04 -6.19 -12.32
C ALA A 508 29.60 -6.03 -12.81
N ILE A 509 28.72 -6.97 -12.47
CA ILE A 509 27.29 -6.88 -12.77
C ILE A 509 26.67 -5.68 -12.02
N ARG A 510 26.98 -5.51 -10.73
CA ARG A 510 26.49 -4.37 -9.92
C ARG A 510 26.83 -3.03 -10.54
N ARG A 511 28.05 -2.87 -11.11
CA ARG A 511 28.43 -1.63 -11.81
C ARG A 511 27.55 -1.36 -13.04
N LYS A 512 27.23 -2.40 -13.81
CA LYS A 512 26.34 -2.29 -14.99
C LYS A 512 24.90 -1.93 -14.59
N VAL A 513 24.35 -2.62 -13.58
CA VAL A 513 23.03 -2.34 -13.03
C VAL A 513 22.93 -0.91 -12.53
N LYS A 514 23.92 -0.46 -11.72
CA LYS A 514 23.97 0.91 -11.22
C LYS A 514 24.08 1.93 -12.35
N ALA A 515 24.92 1.69 -13.35
CA ALA A 515 25.08 2.59 -14.49
C ALA A 515 23.78 2.75 -15.28
N LEU A 516 23.03 1.64 -15.49
CA LEU A 516 21.72 1.69 -16.11
C LEU A 516 20.71 2.45 -15.22
N ALA A 517 20.63 2.08 -13.94
CA ALA A 517 19.67 2.65 -12.99
C ALA A 517 19.79 4.19 -12.92
N LEU A 518 21.00 4.74 -12.95
CA LEU A 518 21.23 6.18 -12.87
C LEU A 518 20.86 6.95 -14.15
N ARG A 519 20.58 6.28 -15.26
CA ARG A 519 20.08 6.92 -16.49
C ARG A 519 18.58 7.25 -16.42
N PHE A 520 17.87 6.62 -15.51
CA PHE A 520 16.41 6.70 -15.38
C PHE A 520 16.03 7.28 -14.02
N PRO A 521 15.54 8.50 -13.95
CA PRO A 521 15.20 9.17 -12.68
C PRO A 521 14.04 8.47 -11.97
N ILE A 522 13.99 8.62 -10.65
CA ILE A 522 12.86 8.15 -9.85
C ILE A 522 11.91 9.32 -9.61
N PRO A 523 10.64 9.24 -10.05
CA PRO A 523 9.65 10.27 -9.76
C PRO A 523 9.56 10.59 -8.27
N GLY A 524 9.42 11.87 -7.92
CA GLY A 524 9.30 12.31 -6.52
C GLY A 524 10.60 12.33 -5.71
N ILE A 525 11.71 11.80 -6.26
CA ILE A 525 13.02 11.80 -5.61
C ILE A 525 13.98 12.77 -6.30
N GLU A 526 13.81 12.98 -7.61
CA GLU A 526 14.65 13.86 -8.46
C GLU A 526 13.82 14.93 -9.16
#